data_2ccfffc4ff3a850e78587f0545e7fbdc
#
_entry.id   2ccfffc4ff3a850e78587f0545e7fbdc
#
_cell.length_a   1.000
_cell.length_b   1.000
_cell.length_c   1.000
_cell.angle_alpha   90.00
_cell.angle_beta   90.00
_cell.angle_gamma   90.00
#
_symmetry.space_group_name_H-M   'P 1'
#
loop_
_entity.id
_entity.type
_entity.pdbx_description
1 polymer ?
#
loop_
_entity_poly.entity_id
_entity_poly.type
_entity_poly.pdbx_seq_one_letter_code
_entity_poly.pdbx_strand_id
1 'polypeptide(L)'
;LLASSAASDVYKRQRPNAGVIQSWDADRGWQSTRGWKCPVIIDNMMNLELLFEATALSGDSTFYNIAVKHADTTMAHHFRQDNSCYHVVDYDPETGEVRKKQTAQGYADESAWARGQAWALYGYTVCYRYTHDKKYLDQAQKVYNFIFTNKNLPEDLVPYWDFDAPNIPNEPRDASAAACTASALYEMENYLPGNDYKVTADKIMESLGSPAYRAAVGTNGNFILMHSVGSI
;
A
#
# COMPACT_ATOMS: atom_id res chain seq x y z
N LEU A 1 8.47 -5.39 24.32
CA LEU A 1 8.64 -3.96 24.67
C LEU A 1 8.67 -3.07 23.43
N LEU A 2 9.45 -3.38 22.38
CA LEU A 2 9.51 -2.57 21.14
C LEU A 2 8.22 -2.63 20.32
N ALA A 3 7.60 -3.81 20.16
CA ALA A 3 6.32 -3.97 19.49
C ALA A 3 5.19 -3.23 20.24
N SER A 4 5.22 -3.21 21.57
CA SER A 4 4.27 -2.47 22.41
C SER A 4 4.42 -0.95 22.25
N SER A 5 5.62 -0.44 22.08
CA SER A 5 5.89 0.99 21.85
C SER A 5 5.35 1.46 20.48
N ALA A 6 5.68 0.75 19.39
CA ALA A 6 5.21 1.10 18.05
C ALA A 6 3.68 0.95 17.90
N ALA A 7 3.10 -0.13 18.46
CA ALA A 7 1.65 -0.29 18.51
C ALA A 7 0.95 0.81 19.33
N SER A 8 1.59 1.29 20.43
CA SER A 8 1.09 2.43 21.20
C SER A 8 1.09 3.73 20.40
N ASP A 9 2.10 3.97 19.57
CA ASP A 9 2.14 5.16 18.71
C ASP A 9 1.05 5.12 17.65
N VAL A 10 0.83 3.98 17.02
CA VAL A 10 -0.29 3.78 16.09
C VAL A 10 -1.63 3.96 16.80
N TYR A 11 -1.78 3.41 18.01
CA TYR A 11 -2.98 3.58 18.85
C TYR A 11 -3.31 5.06 19.09
N LYS A 12 -2.32 5.90 19.41
CA LYS A 12 -2.51 7.34 19.68
C LYS A 12 -2.96 8.13 18.44
N ARG A 13 -2.70 7.62 17.25
CA ARG A 13 -3.09 8.24 15.98
C ARG A 13 -4.48 7.84 15.49
N GLN A 14 -5.23 7.05 16.27
CA GLN A 14 -6.61 6.72 15.94
C GLN A 14 -7.50 7.94 15.88
N ARG A 15 -8.43 7.91 14.94
CA ARG A 15 -9.56 8.84 14.83
C ARG A 15 -10.83 8.00 14.81
N PRO A 16 -11.42 7.71 16.00
CA PRO A 16 -12.51 6.74 16.15
C PRO A 16 -13.75 7.08 15.31
N ASN A 17 -14.10 8.37 15.18
CA ASN A 17 -15.24 8.79 14.39
C ASN A 17 -15.07 8.50 12.90
N ALA A 18 -13.87 8.70 12.38
CA ALA A 18 -13.54 8.33 11.00
C ALA A 18 -13.21 6.84 10.84
N GLY A 19 -12.92 6.13 11.93
CA GLY A 19 -12.53 4.72 11.92
C GLY A 19 -11.19 4.47 11.25
N VAL A 20 -10.23 5.39 11.40
CA VAL A 20 -8.93 5.33 10.73
C VAL A 20 -7.77 5.65 11.68
N ILE A 21 -6.58 5.31 11.22
CA ILE A 21 -5.30 5.73 11.80
C ILE A 21 -4.77 6.87 10.94
N GLN A 22 -4.61 8.04 11.52
CA GLN A 22 -4.06 9.22 10.84
C GLN A 22 -2.58 9.00 10.50
N SER A 23 -2.19 9.26 9.25
CA SER A 23 -0.83 9.02 8.78
C SER A 23 0.14 10.13 9.21
N TRP A 24 -0.23 11.39 9.02
CA TRP A 24 0.62 12.55 9.26
C TRP A 24 -0.06 13.59 10.13
N ASP A 25 0.73 14.37 10.84
CA ASP A 25 0.25 15.59 11.48
C ASP A 25 -0.09 16.61 10.39
N ALA A 26 -1.35 17.07 10.37
CA ALA A 26 -1.83 17.94 9.30
C ALA A 26 -1.38 19.40 9.44
N ASP A 27 -0.90 19.78 10.62
CA ASP A 27 -0.51 21.15 11.01
C ASP A 27 1.00 21.40 10.97
N ARG A 28 1.80 20.41 10.54
CA ARG A 28 3.26 20.48 10.56
C ARG A 28 3.88 20.21 9.20
N GLY A 29 5.08 20.79 9.00
CA GLY A 29 5.87 20.60 7.80
C GLY A 29 5.10 20.96 6.53
N TRP A 30 5.40 20.27 5.43
CA TRP A 30 4.75 20.49 4.13
C TRP A 30 3.26 20.11 4.12
N GLN A 31 2.83 19.24 5.04
CA GLN A 31 1.43 18.82 5.15
C GLN A 31 0.52 19.99 5.52
N SER A 32 1.02 20.97 6.28
CA SER A 32 0.24 22.14 6.69
C SER A 32 -0.23 23.01 5.52
N THR A 33 0.45 22.93 4.37
CA THR A 33 0.07 23.66 3.15
C THR A 33 -1.06 22.99 2.36
N ARG A 34 -1.41 21.75 2.68
CA ARG A 34 -2.40 20.94 1.96
C ARG A 34 -3.85 21.16 2.41
N GLY A 35 -4.02 21.80 3.57
CA GLY A 35 -5.34 22.04 4.17
C GLY A 35 -6.06 20.76 4.60
N TRP A 36 -5.31 19.71 4.89
CA TRP A 36 -5.81 18.46 5.46
C TRP A 36 -6.18 18.65 6.94
N LYS A 37 -7.07 17.78 7.44
CA LYS A 37 -7.39 17.65 8.87
C LYS A 37 -6.95 16.29 9.43
N CYS A 38 -7.25 15.23 8.70
CA CYS A 38 -6.92 13.85 9.07
C CYS A 38 -6.53 13.08 7.81
N PRO A 39 -5.31 13.32 7.29
CA PRO A 39 -4.83 12.62 6.10
C PRO A 39 -4.50 11.16 6.41
N VAL A 40 -4.99 10.27 5.57
CA VAL A 40 -4.75 8.82 5.63
C VAL A 40 -4.20 8.39 4.29
N ILE A 41 -3.01 7.79 4.29
CA ILE A 41 -2.40 7.23 3.08
C ILE A 41 -2.64 5.74 2.98
N ILE A 42 -2.71 5.24 1.76
CA ILE A 42 -2.90 3.81 1.50
C ILE A 42 -1.77 2.95 2.10
N ASP A 43 -0.59 3.51 2.29
CA ASP A 43 0.57 2.89 2.93
C ASP A 43 0.27 2.38 4.35
N ASN A 44 -0.67 3.00 5.06
CA ASN A 44 -1.09 2.52 6.38
C ASN A 44 -1.53 1.07 6.37
N MET A 45 -2.00 0.56 5.23
CA MET A 45 -2.41 -0.84 5.11
C MET A 45 -1.25 -1.81 5.40
N MET A 46 -0.01 -1.45 5.03
CA MET A 46 1.19 -2.21 5.39
C MET A 46 1.42 -2.26 6.91
N ASN A 47 1.11 -1.17 7.62
CA ASN A 47 1.36 -1.07 9.06
C ASN A 47 0.37 -1.87 9.92
N LEU A 48 -0.73 -2.36 9.35
CA LEU A 48 -1.74 -3.13 10.09
C LEU A 48 -1.19 -4.46 10.60
N GLU A 49 -0.20 -5.05 9.93
CA GLU A 49 0.49 -6.26 10.37
C GLU A 49 1.04 -6.10 11.80
N LEU A 50 1.62 -4.93 12.12
CA LEU A 50 2.12 -4.63 13.47
C LEU A 50 1.01 -4.70 14.52
N LEU A 51 -0.20 -4.26 14.20
CA LEU A 51 -1.34 -4.30 15.13
C LEU A 51 -1.86 -5.72 15.33
N PHE A 52 -1.94 -6.51 14.26
CA PHE A 52 -2.30 -7.91 14.35
C PHE A 52 -1.28 -8.69 15.17
N GLU A 53 0.02 -8.50 14.94
CA GLU A 53 1.09 -9.11 15.75
C GLU A 53 1.05 -8.65 17.20
N ALA A 54 0.79 -7.38 17.47
CA ALA A 54 0.63 -6.87 18.83
C ALA A 54 -0.52 -7.57 19.56
N THR A 55 -1.62 -7.83 18.87
CA THR A 55 -2.74 -8.63 19.41
C THR A 55 -2.30 -10.06 19.73
N ALA A 56 -1.63 -10.73 18.79
CA ALA A 56 -1.17 -12.12 18.97
C ALA A 56 -0.21 -12.26 20.14
N LEU A 57 0.69 -11.28 20.34
CA LEU A 57 1.69 -11.30 21.41
C LEU A 57 1.14 -10.88 22.78
N SER A 58 0.18 -9.95 22.83
CA SER A 58 -0.34 -9.39 24.08
C SER A 58 -1.65 -10.02 24.57
N GLY A 59 -2.42 -10.61 23.64
CA GLY A 59 -3.80 -11.02 23.89
C GLY A 59 -4.81 -9.85 23.93
N ASP A 60 -4.35 -8.61 23.70
CA ASP A 60 -5.22 -7.42 23.66
C ASP A 60 -5.85 -7.24 22.29
N SER A 61 -7.14 -7.53 22.19
CA SER A 61 -7.92 -7.41 20.95
C SER A 61 -8.14 -5.96 20.50
N THR A 62 -7.78 -4.97 21.29
CA THR A 62 -7.91 -3.55 20.92
C THR A 62 -7.17 -3.25 19.64
N PHE A 63 -5.94 -3.76 19.49
CA PHE A 63 -5.14 -3.55 18.29
C PHE A 63 -5.76 -4.20 17.05
N TYR A 64 -6.27 -5.43 17.19
CA TYR A 64 -7.00 -6.12 16.11
C TYR A 64 -8.22 -5.31 15.64
N ASN A 65 -9.03 -4.84 16.58
CA ASN A 65 -10.23 -4.06 16.25
C ASN A 65 -9.92 -2.76 15.52
N ILE A 66 -8.81 -2.10 15.89
CA ILE A 66 -8.32 -0.90 15.20
C ILE A 66 -7.90 -1.23 13.76
N ALA A 67 -7.13 -2.31 13.58
CA ALA A 67 -6.66 -2.73 12.26
C ALA A 67 -7.83 -3.07 11.33
N VAL A 68 -8.78 -3.86 11.80
CA VAL A 68 -10.00 -4.23 11.05
C VAL A 68 -10.81 -2.98 10.69
N LYS A 69 -11.06 -2.10 11.66
CA LYS A 69 -11.82 -0.87 11.40
C LYS A 69 -11.14 0.03 10.37
N HIS A 70 -9.82 0.18 10.46
CA HIS A 70 -9.05 0.94 9.48
C HIS A 70 -9.13 0.31 8.09
N ALA A 71 -8.94 -1.00 7.97
CA ALA A 71 -9.02 -1.73 6.71
C ALA A 71 -10.39 -1.59 6.04
N ASP A 72 -11.47 -1.71 6.82
CA ASP A 72 -12.85 -1.56 6.32
C ASP A 72 -13.12 -0.13 5.83
N THR A 73 -12.69 0.88 6.57
CA THR A 73 -12.85 2.28 6.17
C THR A 73 -12.01 2.61 4.92
N THR A 74 -10.79 2.09 4.85
CA THR A 74 -9.93 2.22 3.67
C THR A 74 -10.56 1.56 2.45
N MET A 75 -11.14 0.36 2.61
CA MET A 75 -11.86 -0.32 1.52
C MET A 75 -13.03 0.50 0.99
N ALA A 76 -13.77 1.15 1.87
CA ALA A 76 -14.93 1.94 1.49
C ALA A 76 -14.57 3.25 0.75
N HIS A 77 -13.41 3.84 1.03
CA HIS A 77 -13.17 5.21 0.61
C HIS A 77 -11.96 5.41 -0.31
N HIS A 78 -10.93 4.53 -0.27
CA HIS A 78 -9.71 4.72 -1.06
C HIS A 78 -9.81 4.20 -2.49
N PHE A 79 -10.80 3.38 -2.83
CA PHE A 79 -10.85 2.74 -4.15
C PHE A 79 -11.79 3.47 -5.11
N ARG A 80 -11.37 3.48 -6.39
CA ARG A 80 -12.17 3.92 -7.53
C ARG A 80 -12.96 2.73 -8.09
N GLN A 81 -13.82 2.99 -9.07
CA GLN A 81 -14.64 1.94 -9.70
C GLN A 81 -13.80 0.88 -10.44
N ASP A 82 -12.63 1.25 -10.95
CA ASP A 82 -11.67 0.35 -11.60
C ASP A 82 -10.79 -0.41 -10.61
N ASN A 83 -11.00 -0.23 -9.31
CA ASN A 83 -10.24 -0.77 -8.18
C ASN A 83 -8.81 -0.23 -8.03
N SER A 84 -8.43 0.83 -8.75
CA SER A 84 -7.25 1.60 -8.36
C SER A 84 -7.51 2.35 -7.06
N CYS A 85 -6.46 2.65 -6.30
CA CYS A 85 -6.61 3.40 -5.05
C CYS A 85 -6.05 4.82 -5.14
N TYR A 86 -6.70 5.73 -4.42
CA TYR A 86 -6.14 7.03 -4.09
C TYR A 86 -4.97 6.89 -3.13
N HIS A 87 -3.96 7.75 -3.27
CA HIS A 87 -2.87 7.77 -2.31
C HIS A 87 -3.33 8.32 -0.95
N VAL A 88 -4.01 9.46 -0.93
CA VAL A 88 -4.44 10.15 0.28
C VAL A 88 -5.95 10.35 0.28
N VAL A 89 -6.59 9.95 1.38
CA VAL A 89 -7.96 10.36 1.71
C VAL A 89 -7.92 11.17 2.99
N ASP A 90 -8.42 12.41 2.93
CA ASP A 90 -8.51 13.30 4.08
C ASP A 90 -9.90 13.24 4.68
N TYR A 91 -9.97 13.03 5.97
CA TYR A 91 -11.22 12.94 6.72
C TYR A 91 -11.43 14.15 7.63
N ASP A 92 -12.68 14.41 7.97
CA ASP A 92 -13.00 15.22 9.12
C ASP A 92 -12.92 14.37 10.39
N PRO A 93 -12.02 14.70 11.34
CA PRO A 93 -11.81 13.87 12.53
C PRO A 93 -13.00 13.87 13.50
N GLU A 94 -13.93 14.83 13.38
CA GLU A 94 -15.09 14.96 14.25
C GLU A 94 -16.31 14.20 13.69
N THR A 95 -16.56 14.35 12.38
CA THR A 95 -17.72 13.70 11.73
C THR A 95 -17.40 12.36 11.11
N GLY A 96 -16.13 12.11 10.77
CA GLY A 96 -15.70 10.92 10.03
C GLY A 96 -15.93 11.00 8.52
N GLU A 97 -16.42 12.11 8.01
CA GLU A 97 -16.71 12.28 6.58
C GLU A 97 -15.44 12.48 5.75
N VAL A 98 -15.46 11.97 4.52
CA VAL A 98 -14.41 12.23 3.54
C VAL A 98 -14.47 13.67 3.07
N ARG A 99 -13.38 14.40 3.20
CA ARG A 99 -13.25 15.80 2.78
C ARG A 99 -12.61 15.94 1.40
N LYS A 100 -11.52 15.17 1.16
CA LYS A 100 -10.73 15.24 -0.07
C LYS A 100 -10.12 13.89 -0.39
N LYS A 101 -9.89 13.64 -1.68
CA LYS A 101 -9.09 12.53 -2.18
C LYS A 101 -7.98 13.10 -3.04
N GLN A 102 -6.74 12.79 -2.73
CA GLN A 102 -5.58 13.47 -3.31
C GLN A 102 -4.38 12.54 -3.42
N THR A 103 -3.31 13.05 -3.99
CA THR A 103 -2.00 12.41 -3.94
C THR A 103 -0.97 13.28 -3.20
N ALA A 104 0.07 12.65 -2.68
CA ALA A 104 1.27 13.29 -2.17
C ALA A 104 2.51 12.88 -2.98
N GLN A 105 2.54 11.65 -3.47
CA GLN A 105 3.68 11.07 -4.18
C GLN A 105 3.36 10.64 -5.63
N GLY A 106 2.09 10.52 -6.00
CA GLY A 106 1.66 10.20 -7.36
C GLY A 106 1.66 11.42 -8.29
N TYR A 107 1.44 11.16 -9.57
CA TYR A 107 1.45 12.17 -10.62
C TYR A 107 0.35 13.23 -10.46
N ALA A 108 -0.87 12.79 -10.15
CA ALA A 108 -2.03 13.67 -9.98
C ALA A 108 -3.01 13.07 -8.98
N ASP A 109 -3.95 13.88 -8.46
CA ASP A 109 -4.93 13.43 -7.46
C ASP A 109 -5.76 12.24 -7.97
N GLU A 110 -6.04 12.18 -9.27
CA GLU A 110 -6.78 11.09 -9.89
C GLU A 110 -5.90 9.98 -10.49
N SER A 111 -4.57 10.08 -10.42
CA SER A 111 -3.67 9.05 -10.93
C SER A 111 -3.53 7.85 -10.00
N ALA A 112 -3.01 6.76 -10.53
CA ALA A 112 -2.76 5.53 -9.78
C ALA A 112 -1.26 5.36 -9.50
N TRP A 113 -0.79 5.94 -8.39
CA TRP A 113 0.59 5.79 -7.92
C TRP A 113 0.93 4.32 -7.68
N ALA A 114 1.95 3.80 -8.38
CA ALA A 114 2.21 2.36 -8.45
C ALA A 114 2.50 1.71 -7.10
N ARG A 115 3.32 2.34 -6.25
CA ARG A 115 3.62 1.81 -4.92
C ARG A 115 2.39 1.82 -4.00
N GLY A 116 1.47 2.77 -4.19
CA GLY A 116 0.19 2.78 -3.49
C GLY A 116 -0.67 1.57 -3.83
N GLN A 117 -0.72 1.16 -5.11
CA GLN A 117 -1.42 -0.06 -5.51
C GLN A 117 -0.76 -1.30 -4.88
N ALA A 118 0.57 -1.35 -4.84
CA ALA A 118 1.31 -2.45 -4.21
C ALA A 118 1.04 -2.53 -2.69
N TRP A 119 0.98 -1.39 -1.99
CA TRP A 119 0.61 -1.36 -0.56
C TRP A 119 -0.81 -1.82 -0.30
N ALA A 120 -1.76 -1.47 -1.17
CA ALA A 120 -3.12 -1.96 -1.09
C ALA A 120 -3.17 -3.49 -1.26
N LEU A 121 -2.52 -4.03 -2.28
CA LEU A 121 -2.45 -5.47 -2.54
C LEU A 121 -1.86 -6.22 -1.35
N TYR A 122 -0.69 -5.78 -0.87
CA TYR A 122 -0.01 -6.37 0.29
C TYR A 122 -0.87 -6.28 1.56
N GLY A 123 -1.38 -5.10 1.88
CA GLY A 123 -2.10 -4.87 3.12
C GLY A 123 -3.41 -5.65 3.21
N TYR A 124 -4.17 -5.79 2.12
CA TYR A 124 -5.38 -6.62 2.13
C TYR A 124 -5.07 -8.11 2.16
N THR A 125 -3.95 -8.56 1.59
CA THR A 125 -3.46 -9.94 1.75
C THR A 125 -3.13 -10.22 3.21
N VAL A 126 -2.43 -9.30 3.89
CA VAL A 126 -2.14 -9.36 5.33
C VAL A 126 -3.43 -9.37 6.16
N CYS A 127 -4.39 -8.50 5.85
CA CYS A 127 -5.67 -8.49 6.57
C CYS A 127 -6.37 -9.85 6.47
N TYR A 128 -6.34 -10.50 5.31
CA TYR A 128 -6.88 -11.85 5.18
C TYR A 128 -6.11 -12.87 6.02
N ARG A 129 -4.79 -12.81 6.06
CA ARG A 129 -3.94 -13.71 6.88
C ARG A 129 -4.41 -13.80 8.34
N TYR A 130 -4.72 -12.65 8.92
CA TYR A 130 -5.06 -12.57 10.35
C TYR A 130 -6.56 -12.69 10.65
N THR A 131 -7.42 -12.35 9.70
CA THR A 131 -8.87 -12.33 9.95
C THR A 131 -9.61 -13.52 9.35
N HIS A 132 -9.07 -14.11 8.28
CA HIS A 132 -9.73 -15.07 7.41
C HIS A 132 -11.07 -14.56 6.83
N ASP A 133 -11.31 -13.23 6.85
CA ASP A 133 -12.48 -12.64 6.23
C ASP A 133 -12.26 -12.48 4.73
N LYS A 134 -13.04 -13.22 3.96
CA LYS A 134 -12.94 -13.30 2.50
C LYS A 134 -13.01 -11.95 1.80
N LYS A 135 -13.69 -10.96 2.38
CA LYS A 135 -13.79 -9.61 1.79
C LYS A 135 -12.42 -8.98 1.52
N TYR A 136 -11.42 -9.24 2.37
CA TYR A 136 -10.07 -8.71 2.20
C TYR A 136 -9.32 -9.41 1.07
N LEU A 137 -9.48 -10.72 0.96
CA LEU A 137 -8.90 -11.47 -0.15
C LEU A 137 -9.53 -11.07 -1.49
N ASP A 138 -10.86 -10.88 -1.51
CA ASP A 138 -11.58 -10.38 -2.69
C ASP A 138 -11.11 -8.97 -3.08
N GLN A 139 -10.80 -8.10 -2.09
CA GLN A 139 -10.25 -6.78 -2.38
C GLN A 139 -8.82 -6.87 -2.92
N ALA A 140 -7.98 -7.74 -2.37
CA ALA A 140 -6.64 -7.99 -2.90
C ALA A 140 -6.69 -8.45 -4.36
N GLN A 141 -7.60 -9.38 -4.70
CA GLN A 141 -7.80 -9.82 -6.09
C GLN A 141 -8.22 -8.70 -7.03
N LYS A 142 -9.07 -7.77 -6.58
CA LYS A 142 -9.48 -6.61 -7.38
C LYS A 142 -8.30 -5.69 -7.67
N VAL A 143 -7.45 -5.44 -6.67
CA VAL A 143 -6.23 -4.64 -6.87
C VAL A 143 -5.23 -5.36 -7.78
N TYR A 144 -5.06 -6.67 -7.60
CA TYR A 144 -4.28 -7.51 -8.53
C TYR A 144 -4.77 -7.33 -9.97
N ASN A 145 -6.06 -7.46 -10.20
CA ASN A 145 -6.64 -7.32 -11.53
C ASN A 145 -6.36 -5.93 -12.11
N PHE A 146 -6.51 -4.86 -11.34
CA PHE A 146 -6.16 -3.51 -11.78
C PHE A 146 -4.69 -3.43 -12.24
N ILE A 147 -3.76 -3.91 -11.43
CA ILE A 147 -2.32 -3.85 -11.73
C ILE A 147 -2.00 -4.62 -13.02
N PHE A 148 -2.45 -5.89 -13.11
CA PHE A 148 -1.99 -6.81 -14.16
C PHE A 148 -2.83 -6.75 -15.45
N THR A 149 -3.94 -6.04 -15.46
CA THR A 149 -4.69 -5.72 -16.70
C THR A 149 -4.45 -4.29 -17.18
N ASN A 150 -3.66 -3.50 -16.43
CA ASN A 150 -3.37 -2.13 -16.82
C ASN A 150 -2.46 -2.11 -18.06
N LYS A 151 -2.90 -1.39 -19.10
CA LYS A 151 -2.19 -1.28 -20.38
C LYS A 151 -0.78 -0.68 -20.28
N ASN A 152 -0.53 0.04 -19.19
CA ASN A 152 0.74 0.72 -18.94
C ASN A 152 1.70 -0.12 -18.06
N LEU A 153 1.31 -1.33 -17.65
CA LEU A 153 2.24 -2.24 -16.99
C LEU A 153 3.22 -2.81 -18.03
N PRO A 154 4.55 -2.61 -17.87
CA PRO A 154 5.54 -3.14 -18.78
C PRO A 154 5.62 -4.68 -18.78
N GLU A 155 6.18 -5.25 -19.86
CA GLU A 155 6.32 -6.70 -20.02
C GLU A 155 7.19 -7.36 -18.94
N ASP A 156 8.15 -6.63 -18.36
CA ASP A 156 9.00 -7.09 -17.26
C ASP A 156 8.32 -7.04 -15.88
N LEU A 157 7.08 -6.58 -15.81
CA LEU A 157 6.22 -6.46 -14.62
C LEU A 157 6.77 -5.54 -13.52
N VAL A 158 7.78 -4.71 -13.83
CA VAL A 158 8.21 -3.62 -12.94
C VAL A 158 7.47 -2.35 -13.38
N PRO A 159 6.54 -1.82 -12.59
CA PRO A 159 5.71 -0.70 -13.04
C PRO A 159 6.51 0.59 -13.18
N TYR A 160 5.98 1.52 -13.99
CA TYR A 160 6.35 2.92 -13.86
C TYR A 160 5.92 3.44 -12.48
N TRP A 161 6.53 4.55 -12.04
CA TRP A 161 6.25 5.12 -10.71
C TRP A 161 4.78 5.49 -10.49
N ASP A 162 4.06 5.76 -11.57
CA ASP A 162 2.62 5.98 -11.61
C ASP A 162 2.06 5.39 -12.90
N PHE A 163 0.91 4.71 -12.83
CA PHE A 163 0.29 4.09 -14.01
C PHE A 163 -0.23 5.11 -15.02
N ASP A 164 -0.44 6.35 -14.59
CA ASP A 164 -0.90 7.46 -15.42
C ASP A 164 0.19 8.52 -15.66
N ALA A 165 1.45 8.17 -15.44
CA ALA A 165 2.57 9.06 -15.66
C ALA A 165 2.60 9.57 -17.13
N PRO A 166 2.88 10.88 -17.37
CA PRO A 166 2.54 11.53 -18.64
C PRO A 166 3.42 11.13 -19.83
N ASN A 167 4.64 10.66 -19.57
CA ASN A 167 5.61 10.37 -20.62
C ASN A 167 5.91 8.88 -20.79
N ILE A 168 5.02 7.98 -20.36
CA ILE A 168 5.18 6.53 -20.61
C ILE A 168 5.36 6.31 -22.13
N PRO A 169 6.39 5.56 -22.58
CA PRO A 169 7.25 4.65 -21.82
C PRO A 169 8.56 5.26 -21.26
N ASN A 170 8.75 6.55 -21.30
CA ASN A 170 9.99 7.23 -20.90
C ASN A 170 9.95 7.73 -19.44
N GLU A 171 9.22 7.05 -18.59
CA GLU A 171 9.10 7.36 -17.18
C GLU A 171 9.97 6.46 -16.30
N PRO A 172 10.37 6.93 -15.09
CA PRO A 172 11.07 6.11 -14.12
C PRO A 172 10.25 4.88 -13.71
N ARG A 173 10.97 3.77 -13.45
CA ARG A 173 10.40 2.54 -12.92
C ARG A 173 10.40 2.55 -11.40
N ASP A 174 9.49 1.83 -10.77
CA ASP A 174 9.47 1.67 -9.32
C ASP A 174 9.66 0.19 -8.91
N ALA A 175 10.92 -0.20 -8.74
CA ALA A 175 11.30 -1.54 -8.30
C ALA A 175 10.75 -1.87 -6.90
N SER A 176 10.52 -0.86 -6.04
CA SER A 176 9.94 -1.08 -4.71
C SER A 176 8.47 -1.51 -4.79
N ALA A 177 7.70 -0.93 -5.72
CA ALA A 177 6.33 -1.37 -5.98
C ALA A 177 6.29 -2.83 -6.49
N ALA A 178 7.20 -3.19 -7.40
CA ALA A 178 7.31 -4.55 -7.91
C ALA A 178 7.66 -5.55 -6.79
N ALA A 179 8.65 -5.24 -5.94
CA ALA A 179 9.05 -6.11 -4.83
C ALA A 179 7.92 -6.34 -3.82
N CYS A 180 7.18 -5.28 -3.46
CA CYS A 180 6.02 -5.37 -2.58
C CYS A 180 4.90 -6.22 -3.22
N THR A 181 4.65 -6.02 -4.50
CA THR A 181 3.68 -6.82 -5.26
C THR A 181 4.05 -8.30 -5.27
N ALA A 182 5.31 -8.64 -5.57
CA ALA A 182 5.77 -10.04 -5.57
C ALA A 182 5.59 -10.70 -4.20
N SER A 183 5.89 -9.99 -3.11
CA SER A 183 5.68 -10.48 -1.74
C SER A 183 4.22 -10.85 -1.48
N ALA A 184 3.29 -9.97 -1.87
CA ALA A 184 1.87 -10.23 -1.72
C ALA A 184 1.40 -11.43 -2.56
N LEU A 185 1.91 -11.57 -3.80
CA LEU A 185 1.52 -12.66 -4.69
C LEU A 185 1.99 -14.04 -4.22
N TYR A 186 3.21 -14.12 -3.68
CA TYR A 186 3.68 -15.36 -3.07
C TYR A 186 2.79 -15.83 -1.92
N GLU A 187 2.26 -14.90 -1.15
CA GLU A 187 1.33 -15.23 -0.08
C GLU A 187 -0.06 -15.59 -0.62
N MET A 188 -0.60 -14.82 -1.57
CA MET A 188 -1.92 -15.07 -2.18
C MET A 188 -2.02 -16.45 -2.83
N GLU A 189 -0.93 -16.98 -3.38
CA GLU A 189 -0.89 -18.34 -3.94
C GLU A 189 -1.28 -19.40 -2.92
N ASN A 190 -0.96 -19.20 -1.63
CA ASN A 190 -1.35 -20.14 -0.58
C ASN A 190 -2.86 -20.13 -0.30
N TYR A 191 -3.53 -19.02 -0.57
CA TYR A 191 -4.96 -18.85 -0.30
C TYR A 191 -5.84 -19.15 -1.51
N LEU A 192 -5.30 -18.94 -2.70
CA LEU A 192 -6.00 -19.04 -3.98
C LEU A 192 -5.14 -19.80 -5.01
N PRO A 193 -4.81 -21.07 -4.75
CA PRO A 193 -3.96 -21.83 -5.66
C PRO A 193 -4.57 -21.96 -7.05
N GLY A 194 -3.71 -21.97 -8.08
CA GLY A 194 -4.13 -22.14 -9.47
C GLY A 194 -4.53 -20.85 -10.19
N ASN A 195 -4.22 -19.69 -9.60
CA ASN A 195 -4.41 -18.37 -10.24
C ASN A 195 -3.09 -17.78 -10.81
N ASP A 196 -2.04 -18.60 -10.91
CA ASP A 196 -0.72 -18.21 -11.43
C ASP A 196 -0.04 -17.04 -10.67
N TYR A 197 -0.45 -16.77 -9.42
CA TYR A 197 0.15 -15.71 -8.61
C TYR A 197 1.65 -15.96 -8.39
N LYS A 198 2.02 -17.21 -8.08
CA LYS A 198 3.42 -17.58 -7.93
C LYS A 198 4.20 -17.40 -9.23
N VAL A 199 3.65 -17.78 -10.37
CA VAL A 199 4.29 -17.62 -11.69
C VAL A 199 4.54 -16.15 -11.98
N THR A 200 3.55 -15.30 -11.69
CA THR A 200 3.67 -13.85 -11.84
C THR A 200 4.72 -13.27 -10.88
N ALA A 201 4.74 -13.71 -9.63
CA ALA A 201 5.75 -13.29 -8.66
C ALA A 201 7.17 -13.71 -9.07
N ASP A 202 7.35 -14.96 -9.54
CA ASP A 202 8.63 -15.46 -10.04
C ASP A 202 9.15 -14.59 -11.20
N LYS A 203 8.28 -14.21 -12.15
CA LYS A 203 8.63 -13.31 -13.27
C LYS A 203 9.05 -11.91 -12.78
N ILE A 204 8.36 -11.34 -11.81
CA ILE A 204 8.77 -10.07 -11.17
C ILE A 204 10.16 -10.23 -10.53
N MET A 205 10.39 -11.32 -9.80
CA MET A 205 11.67 -11.56 -9.14
C MET A 205 12.82 -11.82 -10.13
N GLU A 206 12.55 -12.46 -11.25
CA GLU A 206 13.53 -12.58 -12.36
C GLU A 206 13.92 -11.20 -12.90
N SER A 207 12.94 -10.32 -13.13
CA SER A 207 13.19 -8.96 -13.58
C SER A 207 14.01 -8.16 -12.55
N LEU A 208 13.59 -8.17 -11.28
CA LEU A 208 14.30 -7.49 -10.19
C LEU A 208 15.72 -8.04 -9.94
N GLY A 209 15.93 -9.34 -10.18
CA GLY A 209 17.23 -10.02 -10.08
C GLY A 209 18.18 -9.73 -11.26
N SER A 210 17.68 -9.16 -12.35
CA SER A 210 18.45 -8.85 -13.55
C SER A 210 19.40 -7.66 -13.34
N PRO A 211 20.44 -7.50 -14.17
CA PRO A 211 21.30 -6.32 -14.12
C PRO A 211 20.60 -4.99 -14.38
N ALA A 212 19.36 -4.99 -14.92
CA ALA A 212 18.58 -3.80 -15.12
C ALA A 212 18.09 -3.17 -13.79
N TYR A 213 17.88 -4.00 -12.77
CA TYR A 213 17.34 -3.55 -11.47
C TYR A 213 18.24 -3.90 -10.29
N ARG A 214 19.05 -4.94 -10.39
CA ARG A 214 19.97 -5.34 -9.31
C ARG A 214 21.29 -4.60 -9.46
N ALA A 215 21.66 -3.84 -8.42
CA ALA A 215 22.92 -3.15 -8.36
C ALA A 215 24.12 -4.14 -8.32
N ALA A 216 25.24 -3.76 -8.93
CA ALA A 216 26.49 -4.48 -8.77
C ALA A 216 26.98 -4.38 -7.32
N VAL A 217 27.66 -5.43 -6.85
CA VAL A 217 28.21 -5.48 -5.48
C VAL A 217 29.12 -4.28 -5.23
N GLY A 218 28.92 -3.60 -4.10
CA GLY A 218 29.73 -2.44 -3.69
C GLY A 218 29.33 -1.13 -4.37
N THR A 219 28.22 -1.10 -5.11
CA THR A 219 27.65 0.10 -5.74
C THR A 219 26.32 0.51 -5.07
N ASN A 220 25.66 1.55 -5.60
CA ASN A 220 24.32 1.98 -5.21
C ASN A 220 24.14 2.22 -3.69
N GLY A 221 25.16 2.71 -2.98
CA GLY A 221 25.07 2.98 -1.54
C GLY A 221 24.72 1.74 -0.67
N ASN A 222 25.03 0.53 -1.15
CA ASN A 222 24.69 -0.78 -0.58
C ASN A 222 23.18 -1.15 -0.67
N PHE A 223 22.37 -0.42 -1.40
CA PHE A 223 21.01 -0.85 -1.73
C PHE A 223 21.05 -1.91 -2.85
N ILE A 224 20.27 -2.97 -2.68
CA ILE A 224 20.25 -4.11 -3.63
C ILE A 224 19.57 -3.72 -4.94
N LEU A 225 18.43 -3.00 -4.85
CA LEU A 225 17.67 -2.60 -6.02
C LEU A 225 17.95 -1.16 -6.43
N MET A 226 17.97 -0.94 -7.73
CA MET A 226 17.99 0.36 -8.39
C MET A 226 16.57 0.73 -8.83
N HIS A 227 16.37 1.98 -9.25
CA HIS A 227 15.12 2.45 -9.88
C HIS A 227 13.89 2.38 -8.98
N SER A 228 14.04 2.83 -7.73
CA SER A 228 12.90 3.11 -6.86
C SER A 228 12.67 4.62 -6.78
N VAL A 229 11.41 5.04 -6.86
CA VAL A 229 11.02 6.45 -6.88
C VAL A 229 10.38 6.85 -5.55
N GLY A 230 10.96 7.82 -4.85
CA GLY A 230 10.38 8.38 -3.64
C GLY A 230 9.16 9.26 -3.95
N SER A 231 9.43 10.35 -4.68
CA SER A 231 8.45 11.29 -5.24
C SER A 231 9.12 12.05 -6.38
N ILE A 232 8.35 12.55 -7.32
CA ILE A 232 8.83 13.38 -8.45
C ILE A 232 8.26 14.80 -8.31
#